data_5e7b6599504b4e2cf7dace2165fa9c4c
#
_entry.id   5e7b6599504b4e2cf7dace2165fa9c4c
#
_cell.length_a   1.000
_cell.length_b   1.000
_cell.length_c   1.000
_cell.angle_alpha   90.00
_cell.angle_beta   90.00
_cell.angle_gamma   90.00
#
_symmetry.space_group_name_H-M   'P 1'
#
loop_
_entity.id
_entity.type
_entity.pdbx_description
1 polymer ?
#
loop_
_entity_poly.entity_id
_entity_poly.type
_entity_poly.pdbx_seq_one_letter_code
_entity_poly.pdbx_strand_id
1 'polypeptide(L)'
;MRKQIPFIFLAFLVTIAIGQRVFSTDQAPKPAAASVKIWLSMIPADCPFEKSKDLAAIAFSGRHREYEDADTWYPSWASDGILYSPFTDGRVGTVSSGSGGAKATTGQAMILGEDPLNLRIIPLGVHQASPEPYGGRYPCGSLVYNGIWYYGTYCLDQKQFNWDILGPFVGFRISRDFGKTWVDTPCTPANALFKESGKSGAKVKIGAPHFVDFGKNMEHSPDGKAYLVGHGAARPEANLSWISGDQVYLVRVKPAPETINDFSEYEFFAGHDAKGAPLWTSDFSKIRPLVEWQDRVGVVTMTYDAPLKKYLMCITDGWPTVGPMNTFILESDTLTGPWRIVVFMKYFGEQGYFVNIPSKFIGPDGRTAWLCYSANFTNGWIRTRYESDPPGSRYALCLQEFKLIRSAGGK
;
A
#
# COMPACT_ATOMS: atom_id res chain seq x y z
N MET A 1 -6.57 -18.92 -88.47
CA MET A 1 -5.69 -17.75 -88.68
C MET A 1 -5.90 -16.81 -87.53
N ARG A 2 -5.00 -16.85 -86.47
CA ARG A 2 -5.01 -15.88 -85.35
C ARG A 2 -3.68 -15.13 -85.41
N LYS A 3 -3.77 -13.83 -85.57
CA LYS A 3 -2.64 -12.88 -85.66
C LYS A 3 -2.10 -12.69 -84.25
N GLN A 4 -0.81 -12.93 -84.01
CA GLN A 4 -0.08 -12.54 -82.84
C GLN A 4 0.37 -11.10 -82.94
N ILE A 5 0.19 -10.32 -81.86
CA ILE A 5 0.68 -8.95 -81.66
C ILE A 5 1.84 -9.02 -80.74
N PRO A 6 3.01 -8.45 -81.01
CA PRO A 6 4.14 -8.47 -80.01
C PRO A 6 3.99 -7.35 -79.00
N PHE A 7 4.18 -7.69 -77.75
CA PHE A 7 4.30 -6.72 -76.65
C PHE A 7 5.76 -6.22 -76.62
N ILE A 8 5.91 -4.90 -76.70
CA ILE A 8 7.19 -4.19 -76.50
C ILE A 8 7.27 -3.85 -75.00
N PHE A 9 8.25 -4.37 -74.31
CA PHE A 9 8.57 -3.99 -72.92
C PHE A 9 9.44 -2.72 -72.98
N LEU A 10 8.89 -1.62 -72.44
CA LEU A 10 9.63 -0.39 -72.21
C LEU A 10 10.14 -0.40 -70.78
N ALA A 11 11.44 -0.57 -70.59
CA ALA A 11 12.07 -0.51 -69.26
C ALA A 11 12.26 0.97 -68.86
N PHE A 12 11.56 1.42 -67.83
CA PHE A 12 11.84 2.68 -67.19
C PHE A 12 12.91 2.47 -66.08
N LEU A 13 14.09 3.02 -66.27
CA LEU A 13 15.11 3.18 -65.21
C LEU A 13 14.68 4.33 -64.31
N VAL A 14 14.26 3.99 -63.08
CA VAL A 14 14.05 4.96 -62.01
C VAL A 14 15.33 5.06 -61.20
N THR A 15 16.02 6.17 -61.34
CA THR A 15 17.21 6.51 -60.49
C THR A 15 16.69 7.02 -59.13
N ILE A 16 16.82 6.19 -58.12
CA ILE A 16 16.49 6.59 -56.74
C ILE A 16 17.71 7.32 -56.17
N ALA A 17 17.62 8.64 -56.03
CA ALA A 17 18.57 9.44 -55.26
C ALA A 17 18.32 9.20 -53.77
N ILE A 18 19.19 8.45 -53.10
CA ILE A 18 19.17 8.28 -51.66
C ILE A 18 19.75 9.56 -51.02
N GLY A 19 18.85 10.46 -50.66
CA GLY A 19 19.20 11.60 -49.80
C GLY A 19 19.46 11.08 -48.38
N GLN A 20 20.70 11.12 -47.95
CA GLN A 20 21.05 10.95 -46.54
C GLN A 20 20.44 12.11 -45.73
N ARG A 21 19.32 11.82 -45.03
CA ARG A 21 18.85 12.71 -43.96
C ARG A 21 19.78 12.49 -42.77
N VAL A 22 20.60 13.47 -42.47
CA VAL A 22 21.30 13.63 -41.20
C VAL A 22 20.20 13.80 -40.16
N PHE A 23 19.91 12.75 -39.39
CA PHE A 23 19.08 12.87 -38.20
C PHE A 23 19.87 13.71 -37.19
N SER A 24 19.49 14.96 -37.01
CA SER A 24 19.83 15.74 -35.87
C SER A 24 19.35 14.94 -34.64
N THR A 25 20.27 14.55 -33.78
CA THR A 25 19.93 14.06 -32.45
C THR A 25 19.43 15.25 -31.65
N ASP A 26 18.15 15.58 -31.79
CA ASP A 26 17.47 16.43 -30.82
C ASP A 26 17.59 15.69 -29.47
N GLN A 27 18.51 16.18 -28.65
CA GLN A 27 18.54 15.78 -27.24
C GLN A 27 17.18 16.16 -26.67
N ALA A 28 16.46 15.14 -26.18
CA ALA A 28 15.26 15.39 -25.41
C ALA A 28 15.56 16.46 -24.36
N PRO A 29 14.68 17.46 -24.19
CA PRO A 29 14.92 18.54 -23.25
C PRO A 29 15.23 17.94 -21.89
N LYS A 30 16.40 18.31 -21.35
CA LYS A 30 16.83 17.90 -20.01
C LYS A 30 15.68 18.27 -19.06
N PRO A 31 15.09 17.31 -18.32
CA PRO A 31 13.98 17.63 -17.45
C PRO A 31 14.40 18.78 -16.55
N ALA A 32 13.58 19.84 -16.50
CA ALA A 32 13.79 20.97 -15.61
C ALA A 32 14.02 20.40 -14.21
N ALA A 33 15.03 20.91 -13.51
CA ALA A 33 15.32 20.47 -12.14
C ALA A 33 14.02 20.66 -11.34
N ALA A 34 13.39 19.54 -10.97
CA ALA A 34 12.16 19.57 -10.22
C ALA A 34 12.44 20.32 -8.90
N SER A 35 11.66 21.36 -8.63
CA SER A 35 11.83 22.15 -7.41
C SER A 35 11.41 21.30 -6.22
N VAL A 36 12.32 21.06 -5.29
CA VAL A 36 12.05 20.37 -4.03
C VAL A 36 10.98 21.16 -3.28
N LYS A 37 9.80 20.55 -3.06
CA LYS A 37 8.67 21.14 -2.35
C LYS A 37 8.58 20.54 -0.95
N ILE A 38 8.87 21.34 0.07
CA ILE A 38 8.58 20.95 1.46
C ILE A 38 7.06 20.94 1.63
N TRP A 39 6.52 19.83 2.11
CA TRP A 39 5.10 19.73 2.41
C TRP A 39 4.76 20.51 3.68
N LEU A 40 3.78 21.39 3.59
CA LEU A 40 3.30 22.15 4.76
C LEU A 40 2.53 21.20 5.69
N SER A 41 3.12 20.88 6.83
CA SER A 41 2.47 20.04 7.85
C SER A 41 1.39 20.82 8.58
N MET A 42 0.14 20.37 8.47
CA MET A 42 -1.05 21.00 9.09
C MET A 42 -1.58 20.12 10.22
N ILE A 43 -0.78 19.94 11.28
CA ILE A 43 -1.13 19.10 12.42
C ILE A 43 -2.39 19.66 13.10
N PRO A 44 -3.47 18.86 13.23
CA PRO A 44 -4.68 19.25 13.96
C PRO A 44 -4.40 19.52 15.45
N ALA A 45 -5.19 20.40 16.04
CA ALA A 45 -5.01 20.80 17.45
C ALA A 45 -5.28 19.67 18.45
N ASP A 46 -6.05 18.65 18.05
CA ASP A 46 -6.38 17.45 18.82
C ASP A 46 -5.38 16.30 18.63
N CYS A 47 -4.25 16.57 17.95
CA CYS A 47 -3.23 15.53 17.71
C CYS A 47 -2.63 15.04 19.04
N PRO A 48 -2.70 13.73 19.33
CA PRO A 48 -2.19 13.18 20.57
C PRO A 48 -0.67 12.96 20.57
N PHE A 49 -0.02 13.11 19.42
CA PHE A 49 1.41 12.80 19.26
C PHE A 49 2.28 14.03 19.45
N GLU A 50 3.36 13.88 20.21
CA GLU A 50 4.45 14.85 20.20
C GLU A 50 5.07 14.94 18.82
N LYS A 51 5.61 16.10 18.45
CA LYS A 51 6.41 16.24 17.22
C LYS A 51 7.70 15.43 17.32
N SER A 52 8.11 14.86 16.18
CA SER A 52 9.42 14.21 16.10
C SER A 52 10.53 15.21 16.46
N LYS A 53 11.49 14.72 17.24
CA LYS A 53 12.68 15.50 17.61
C LYS A 53 13.79 15.38 16.55
N ASP A 54 13.74 14.32 15.74
CA ASP A 54 14.77 13.99 14.76
C ASP A 54 14.37 14.40 13.34
N LEU A 55 13.08 14.28 13.01
CA LEU A 55 12.53 14.52 11.68
C LEU A 55 11.51 15.67 11.72
N ALA A 56 11.83 16.77 11.04
CA ALA A 56 11.02 17.99 11.08
C ALA A 56 9.94 18.07 10.01
N ALA A 57 10.13 17.41 8.87
CA ALA A 57 9.27 17.53 7.70
C ALA A 57 9.59 16.45 6.66
N ILE A 58 8.76 16.42 5.62
CA ILE A 58 9.10 15.76 4.35
C ILE A 58 9.15 16.78 3.23
N ALA A 59 9.95 16.48 2.20
CA ALA A 59 10.03 17.29 0.99
C ALA A 59 9.92 16.38 -0.23
N PHE A 60 9.04 16.70 -1.17
CA PHE A 60 8.94 16.01 -2.45
C PHE A 60 9.97 16.54 -3.43
N SER A 61 10.70 15.65 -4.09
CA SER A 61 11.71 16.02 -5.10
C SER A 61 11.10 16.41 -6.44
N GLY A 62 9.81 16.10 -6.63
CA GLY A 62 9.12 16.23 -7.92
C GLY A 62 9.38 15.06 -8.88
N ARG A 63 10.17 14.06 -8.47
CA ARG A 63 10.33 12.81 -9.22
C ARG A 63 9.20 11.87 -8.84
N HIS A 64 8.42 11.45 -9.84
CA HIS A 64 7.29 10.57 -9.65
C HIS A 64 7.04 9.70 -10.88
N ARG A 65 6.34 8.61 -10.69
CA ARG A 65 5.88 7.74 -11.77
C ARG A 65 4.57 7.08 -11.39
N GLU A 66 3.64 7.02 -12.33
CA GLU A 66 2.40 6.28 -12.25
C GLU A 66 2.47 5.10 -13.21
N TYR A 67 2.07 3.94 -12.69
CA TYR A 67 1.98 2.71 -13.45
C TYR A 67 0.50 2.32 -13.61
N GLU A 68 0.21 1.09 -13.67
CA GLU A 68 -1.06 0.43 -13.92
C GLU A 68 -2.27 1.04 -13.18
N ASP A 69 -3.42 1.13 -13.85
CA ASP A 69 -4.65 1.73 -13.33
C ASP A 69 -5.43 0.73 -12.44
N ALA A 70 -4.96 0.55 -11.23
CA ALA A 70 -5.53 -0.28 -10.17
C ALA A 70 -5.11 0.26 -8.81
N ASP A 71 -5.69 -0.24 -7.73
CA ASP A 71 -5.35 0.17 -6.38
C ASP A 71 -4.96 -0.99 -5.45
N THR A 72 -4.83 -0.73 -4.14
CA THR A 72 -4.44 -1.68 -3.08
C THR A 72 -3.04 -2.27 -3.25
N TRP A 73 -2.09 -1.43 -3.61
CA TRP A 73 -0.69 -1.81 -3.78
C TRP A 73 0.04 -1.88 -2.45
N TYR A 74 0.49 -3.08 -2.07
CA TYR A 74 1.27 -3.36 -0.86
C TYR A 74 2.48 -4.22 -1.19
N PRO A 75 3.54 -3.63 -1.76
CA PRO A 75 4.71 -4.36 -2.22
C PRO A 75 5.45 -5.06 -1.07
N SER A 76 5.78 -6.32 -1.24
CA SER A 76 6.61 -7.11 -0.34
C SER A 76 7.92 -7.47 -1.04
N TRP A 77 9.06 -7.18 -0.41
CA TRP A 77 10.38 -7.42 -0.97
C TRP A 77 10.87 -8.84 -0.68
N ALA A 78 10.80 -9.68 -1.69
CA ALA A 78 11.14 -11.10 -1.58
C ALA A 78 12.64 -11.37 -1.66
N SER A 79 13.05 -12.61 -1.30
CA SER A 79 14.45 -13.05 -1.30
C SER A 79 15.10 -13.04 -2.69
N ASP A 80 14.32 -13.16 -3.77
CA ASP A 80 14.77 -13.06 -5.16
C ASP A 80 15.03 -11.63 -5.63
N GLY A 81 14.78 -10.63 -4.77
CA GLY A 81 14.95 -9.21 -5.06
C GLY A 81 13.76 -8.55 -5.75
N ILE A 82 12.70 -9.29 -6.06
CA ILE A 82 11.49 -8.79 -6.70
C ILE A 82 10.51 -8.29 -5.62
N LEU A 83 9.73 -7.25 -5.95
CA LEU A 83 8.57 -6.88 -5.18
C LEU A 83 7.35 -7.61 -5.70
N TYR A 84 6.58 -8.19 -4.78
CA TYR A 84 5.29 -8.82 -5.08
C TYR A 84 4.19 -8.02 -4.39
N SER A 85 3.12 -7.71 -5.12
CA SER A 85 2.04 -6.87 -4.60
C SER A 85 0.68 -7.39 -4.98
N PRO A 86 -0.30 -7.32 -4.07
CA PRO A 86 -1.69 -7.38 -4.44
C PRO A 86 -2.09 -6.17 -5.29
N PHE A 87 -3.25 -6.27 -5.96
CA PHE A 87 -4.00 -5.16 -6.52
C PHE A 87 -5.49 -5.51 -6.64
N THR A 88 -6.35 -4.50 -6.77
CA THR A 88 -7.76 -4.69 -7.12
C THR A 88 -8.33 -3.47 -7.85
N ASP A 89 -9.63 -3.53 -8.17
CA ASP A 89 -10.46 -2.46 -8.74
C ASP A 89 -9.82 -1.76 -9.96
N GLY A 90 -9.26 -2.57 -10.84
CA GLY A 90 -8.59 -2.04 -12.04
C GLY A 90 -7.92 -3.11 -12.86
N ARG A 91 -6.87 -2.70 -13.57
CA ARG A 91 -6.20 -3.57 -14.52
C ARG A 91 -4.68 -3.41 -14.47
N VAL A 92 -4.01 -4.56 -14.57
CA VAL A 92 -2.56 -4.65 -14.77
C VAL A 92 -2.32 -5.41 -16.09
N GLY A 93 -1.78 -4.74 -17.08
CA GLY A 93 -1.69 -5.27 -18.43
C GLY A 93 -3.06 -5.70 -18.97
N THR A 94 -3.25 -7.00 -19.22
CA THR A 94 -4.52 -7.58 -19.70
C THR A 94 -5.39 -8.16 -18.59
N VAL A 95 -4.91 -8.18 -17.35
CA VAL A 95 -5.57 -8.82 -16.20
C VAL A 95 -6.38 -7.79 -15.43
N SER A 96 -7.69 -7.98 -15.30
CA SER A 96 -8.60 -7.12 -14.55
C SER A 96 -9.04 -7.77 -13.26
N SER A 97 -9.22 -6.95 -12.20
CA SER A 97 -9.72 -7.35 -10.90
C SER A 97 -10.77 -6.36 -10.42
N GLY A 98 -11.71 -6.80 -9.62
CA GLY A 98 -12.74 -5.96 -9.03
C GLY A 98 -13.22 -6.51 -7.68
N SER A 99 -13.32 -5.64 -6.68
CA SER A 99 -13.58 -6.00 -5.28
C SER A 99 -15.06 -6.23 -4.94
N GLY A 100 -15.99 -5.81 -5.80
CA GLY A 100 -17.42 -5.77 -5.50
C GLY A 100 -18.21 -7.04 -5.84
N GLY A 101 -19.23 -7.34 -5.02
CA GLY A 101 -20.24 -8.36 -5.30
C GLY A 101 -19.76 -9.80 -5.15
N ALA A 102 -20.63 -10.75 -5.51
CA ALA A 102 -20.39 -12.19 -5.35
C ALA A 102 -19.21 -12.71 -6.22
N LYS A 103 -18.83 -11.98 -7.26
CA LYS A 103 -17.72 -12.32 -8.17
C LYS A 103 -16.45 -11.51 -7.88
N ALA A 104 -16.34 -10.93 -6.70
CA ALA A 104 -15.18 -10.16 -6.32
C ALA A 104 -13.88 -10.96 -6.49
N THR A 105 -12.88 -10.30 -7.04
CA THR A 105 -11.53 -10.85 -7.23
C THR A 105 -10.49 -9.94 -6.63
N THR A 106 -9.34 -10.51 -6.34
CA THR A 106 -8.12 -9.78 -5.99
C THR A 106 -7.01 -10.23 -6.91
N GLY A 107 -6.24 -9.29 -7.42
CA GLY A 107 -5.14 -9.54 -8.34
C GLY A 107 -3.80 -9.66 -7.64
N GLN A 108 -2.84 -10.20 -8.33
CA GLN A 108 -1.45 -10.29 -7.89
C GLN A 108 -0.50 -9.94 -9.01
N ALA A 109 0.58 -9.23 -8.69
CA ALA A 109 1.57 -8.78 -9.65
C ALA A 109 3.00 -8.86 -9.10
N MET A 110 3.97 -9.01 -10.01
CA MET A 110 5.39 -8.76 -9.76
C MET A 110 5.73 -7.33 -10.20
N ILE A 111 6.59 -6.69 -9.44
CA ILE A 111 7.14 -5.36 -9.72
C ILE A 111 8.66 -5.52 -9.89
N LEU A 112 9.13 -5.46 -11.13
CA LEU A 112 10.53 -5.67 -11.50
C LEU A 112 11.25 -4.35 -11.71
N GLY A 113 12.46 -4.25 -11.22
CA GLY A 113 13.35 -3.09 -11.38
C GLY A 113 13.89 -2.59 -10.06
N GLU A 114 14.95 -1.78 -10.15
CA GLU A 114 15.61 -1.14 -9.01
C GLU A 114 15.34 0.38 -8.98
N ASP A 115 15.02 0.97 -10.13
CA ASP A 115 14.70 2.39 -10.24
C ASP A 115 13.17 2.58 -10.27
N PRO A 116 12.58 3.24 -9.26
CA PRO A 116 11.13 3.51 -9.20
C PRO A 116 10.56 4.25 -10.40
N LEU A 117 11.37 4.92 -11.19
CA LEU A 117 10.95 5.57 -12.44
C LEU A 117 10.88 4.62 -13.64
N ASN A 118 11.48 3.42 -13.56
CA ASN A 118 11.63 2.47 -14.66
C ASN A 118 11.26 1.06 -14.23
N LEU A 119 10.13 0.88 -13.54
CA LEU A 119 9.64 -0.43 -13.15
C LEU A 119 8.85 -1.08 -14.29
N ARG A 120 8.82 -2.41 -14.27
CA ARG A 120 7.94 -3.21 -15.10
C ARG A 120 6.99 -4.01 -14.21
N ILE A 121 5.70 -3.77 -14.37
CA ILE A 121 4.65 -4.44 -13.60
C ILE A 121 4.13 -5.61 -14.42
N ILE A 122 4.16 -6.80 -13.87
CA ILE A 122 3.74 -8.05 -14.55
C ILE A 122 2.61 -8.68 -13.75
N PRO A 123 1.41 -8.80 -14.32
CA PRO A 123 0.32 -9.50 -13.65
C PRO A 123 0.63 -11.00 -13.57
N LEU A 124 0.30 -11.61 -12.42
CA LEU A 124 0.40 -13.05 -12.21
C LEU A 124 -0.98 -13.74 -12.30
N GLY A 125 -2.05 -12.94 -12.31
CA GLY A 125 -3.41 -13.41 -12.41
C GLY A 125 -4.34 -12.77 -11.39
N VAL A 126 -5.53 -13.32 -11.27
CA VAL A 126 -6.54 -12.96 -10.29
C VAL A 126 -7.04 -14.20 -9.56
N HIS A 127 -7.48 -14.00 -8.33
CA HIS A 127 -8.09 -15.04 -7.52
C HIS A 127 -9.42 -14.56 -6.99
N GLN A 128 -10.41 -15.46 -6.90
CA GLN A 128 -11.69 -15.10 -6.30
C GLN A 128 -11.46 -14.70 -4.84
N ALA A 129 -12.05 -13.60 -4.44
CA ALA A 129 -11.99 -13.16 -3.04
C ALA A 129 -12.91 -14.02 -2.16
N SER A 130 -12.78 -13.83 -0.85
CA SER A 130 -13.62 -14.52 0.13
C SER A 130 -15.11 -14.30 -0.16
N PRO A 131 -15.97 -15.28 0.16
CA PRO A 131 -17.40 -15.20 -0.14
C PRO A 131 -18.11 -14.12 0.69
N GLU A 132 -19.36 -13.83 0.31
CA GLU A 132 -20.29 -13.01 1.10
C GLU A 132 -20.27 -13.36 2.61
N PRO A 133 -20.72 -12.49 3.52
CA PRO A 133 -21.88 -11.59 3.28
C PRO A 133 -21.55 -10.12 3.03
N TYR A 134 -20.30 -9.72 2.91
CA TYR A 134 -19.93 -8.31 2.71
C TYR A 134 -19.99 -7.90 1.23
N GLY A 135 -20.30 -6.64 0.95
CA GLY A 135 -20.42 -6.10 -0.40
C GLY A 135 -19.09 -5.96 -1.12
N GLY A 136 -18.02 -5.65 -0.41
CA GLY A 136 -16.67 -5.51 -0.93
C GLY A 136 -15.66 -6.40 -0.21
N ARG A 137 -14.66 -6.89 -0.95
CA ARG A 137 -13.56 -7.70 -0.44
C ARG A 137 -12.27 -7.25 -1.08
N TYR A 138 -11.31 -6.88 -0.24
CA TYR A 138 -10.12 -6.16 -0.65
C TYR A 138 -8.85 -6.86 -0.17
N PRO A 139 -7.75 -6.75 -0.90
CA PRO A 139 -6.44 -7.17 -0.39
C PRO A 139 -5.96 -6.26 0.74
N CYS A 140 -5.19 -6.84 1.65
CA CYS A 140 -4.46 -6.12 2.68
C CYS A 140 -3.07 -6.74 2.86
N GLY A 141 -2.64 -7.10 4.05
CA GLY A 141 -1.31 -7.61 4.34
C GLY A 141 -0.77 -8.60 3.31
N SER A 142 0.36 -8.25 2.74
CA SER A 142 1.06 -9.03 1.73
C SER A 142 2.51 -9.23 2.17
N LEU A 143 2.94 -10.49 2.27
CA LEU A 143 4.30 -10.86 2.66
C LEU A 143 4.79 -12.02 1.80
N VAL A 144 5.92 -11.83 1.13
CA VAL A 144 6.67 -12.95 0.51
C VAL A 144 7.90 -13.22 1.37
N TYR A 145 7.89 -14.36 2.04
CA TYR A 145 8.96 -14.78 2.93
C TYR A 145 9.40 -16.21 2.62
N ASN A 146 10.69 -16.41 2.40
CA ASN A 146 11.29 -17.69 2.01
C ASN A 146 10.58 -18.39 0.83
N GLY A 147 10.18 -17.58 -0.17
CA GLY A 147 9.51 -18.08 -1.37
C GLY A 147 8.02 -18.37 -1.20
N ILE A 148 7.47 -18.16 0.00
CA ILE A 148 6.05 -18.35 0.29
C ILE A 148 5.37 -16.98 0.35
N TRP A 149 4.27 -16.79 -0.38
CA TRP A 149 3.48 -15.59 -0.35
C TRP A 149 2.23 -15.77 0.50
N TYR A 150 2.13 -14.99 1.57
CA TYR A 150 0.96 -14.84 2.43
C TYR A 150 0.19 -13.61 1.98
N TYR A 151 -1.03 -13.80 1.51
CA TYR A 151 -1.85 -12.75 0.91
C TYR A 151 -3.17 -12.63 1.68
N GLY A 152 -3.30 -11.54 2.43
CA GLY A 152 -4.46 -11.25 3.26
C GLY A 152 -5.61 -10.60 2.49
N THR A 153 -6.83 -10.86 2.94
CA THR A 153 -8.04 -10.19 2.47
C THR A 153 -8.90 -9.73 3.63
N TYR A 154 -9.56 -8.60 3.46
CA TYR A 154 -10.51 -8.05 4.40
C TYR A 154 -11.82 -7.68 3.72
N CYS A 155 -12.82 -7.33 4.50
CA CYS A 155 -14.17 -7.05 4.04
C CYS A 155 -14.57 -5.62 4.34
N LEU A 156 -15.31 -5.02 3.38
CA LEU A 156 -16.04 -3.77 3.57
C LEU A 156 -17.50 -3.96 3.23
N ASP A 157 -18.38 -3.30 3.94
CA ASP A 157 -19.76 -3.12 3.51
C ASP A 157 -19.97 -1.65 3.13
N GLN A 158 -20.79 -1.44 2.10
CA GLN A 158 -21.02 -0.13 1.55
C GLN A 158 -22.43 0.35 1.88
N LYS A 159 -22.55 1.57 2.37
CA LYS A 159 -23.80 2.27 2.53
C LYS A 159 -23.69 3.61 1.81
N GLN A 160 -24.46 3.80 0.73
CA GLN A 160 -24.48 5.05 -0.04
C GLN A 160 -23.10 5.57 -0.48
N PHE A 161 -22.26 4.70 -1.02
CA PHE A 161 -20.90 5.02 -1.48
C PHE A 161 -19.88 5.39 -0.37
N ASN A 162 -20.16 5.10 0.89
CA ASN A 162 -19.25 5.44 1.98
C ASN A 162 -18.31 4.32 2.41
N TRP A 163 -18.57 3.06 2.08
CA TRP A 163 -17.85 1.91 2.62
C TRP A 163 -17.64 2.06 4.14
N ASP A 164 -18.76 2.30 4.84
CA ASP A 164 -18.83 2.75 6.22
C ASP A 164 -18.81 1.63 7.26
N ILE A 165 -18.61 0.39 6.83
CA ILE A 165 -18.49 -0.75 7.71
C ILE A 165 -17.20 -1.50 7.37
N LEU A 166 -16.18 -1.33 8.21
CA LEU A 166 -15.00 -2.19 8.18
C LEU A 166 -15.37 -3.55 8.80
N GLY A 167 -15.31 -4.57 7.99
CA GLY A 167 -15.52 -5.95 8.41
C GLY A 167 -14.27 -6.58 9.01
N PRO A 168 -14.36 -7.86 9.39
CA PRO A 168 -13.24 -8.56 9.99
C PRO A 168 -12.18 -8.89 8.94
N PHE A 169 -10.96 -9.09 9.42
CA PHE A 169 -9.89 -9.67 8.63
C PHE A 169 -10.16 -11.16 8.39
N VAL A 170 -10.30 -11.55 7.13
CA VAL A 170 -10.67 -12.93 6.79
C VAL A 170 -9.54 -13.91 7.10
N GLY A 171 -8.30 -13.60 6.70
CA GLY A 171 -7.14 -14.46 6.81
C GLY A 171 -6.29 -14.44 5.55
N PHE A 172 -5.36 -15.38 5.44
CA PHE A 172 -4.38 -15.43 4.35
C PHE A 172 -4.60 -16.62 3.43
N ARG A 173 -4.64 -16.38 2.14
CA ARG A 173 -4.32 -17.42 1.16
C ARG A 173 -2.82 -17.53 1.01
N ILE A 174 -2.34 -18.70 0.60
CA ILE A 174 -0.93 -19.05 0.60
C ILE A 174 -0.52 -19.53 -0.78
N SER A 175 0.58 -18.99 -1.32
CA SER A 175 1.27 -19.50 -2.50
C SER A 175 2.67 -19.95 -2.13
N ARG A 176 3.09 -21.13 -2.62
CA ARG A 176 4.44 -21.67 -2.42
C ARG A 176 5.34 -21.53 -3.67
N ASP A 177 4.86 -20.78 -4.65
CA ASP A 177 5.49 -20.63 -5.97
C ASP A 177 5.39 -19.19 -6.51
N PHE A 178 5.49 -18.22 -5.59
CA PHE A 178 5.46 -16.79 -5.90
C PHE A 178 4.18 -16.32 -6.61
N GLY A 179 3.02 -16.86 -6.23
CA GLY A 179 1.72 -16.40 -6.73
C GLY A 179 1.22 -17.07 -8.00
N LYS A 180 1.83 -18.18 -8.43
CA LYS A 180 1.35 -18.96 -9.58
C LYS A 180 0.18 -19.88 -9.20
N THR A 181 0.28 -20.53 -8.05
CA THR A 181 -0.80 -21.35 -7.49
C THR A 181 -1.11 -20.93 -6.05
N TRP A 182 -2.35 -21.17 -5.61
CA TRP A 182 -2.84 -20.70 -4.32
C TRP A 182 -3.58 -21.80 -3.57
N VAL A 183 -3.40 -21.79 -2.26
CA VAL A 183 -4.24 -22.47 -1.30
C VAL A 183 -5.08 -21.39 -0.59
N ASP A 184 -6.40 -21.55 -0.62
CA ASP A 184 -7.30 -20.59 0.01
C ASP A 184 -7.16 -20.58 1.53
N THR A 185 -7.53 -19.45 2.14
CA THR A 185 -7.63 -19.37 3.60
C THR A 185 -8.74 -20.31 4.09
N PRO A 186 -8.54 -20.98 5.22
CA PRO A 186 -9.61 -21.74 5.87
C PRO A 186 -10.66 -20.84 6.54
N CYS A 187 -10.39 -19.54 6.64
CA CYS A 187 -11.26 -18.56 7.28
C CYS A 187 -12.24 -17.96 6.28
N THR A 188 -13.37 -17.46 6.79
CA THR A 188 -14.40 -16.77 6.02
C THR A 188 -14.80 -15.48 6.75
N PRO A 189 -15.52 -14.55 6.10
CA PRO A 189 -16.04 -13.38 6.82
C PRO A 189 -16.93 -13.71 8.02
N ALA A 190 -17.62 -14.85 7.98
CA ALA A 190 -18.44 -15.32 9.10
C ALA A 190 -17.62 -16.05 10.19
N ASN A 191 -16.45 -16.55 9.84
CA ASN A 191 -15.52 -17.22 10.74
C ASN A 191 -14.10 -16.68 10.49
N ALA A 192 -13.92 -15.40 10.79
CA ALA A 192 -12.69 -14.66 10.54
C ALA A 192 -11.54 -15.10 11.44
N LEU A 193 -10.31 -14.88 11.00
CA LEU A 193 -9.09 -15.32 11.69
C LEU A 193 -9.05 -14.84 13.15
N PHE A 194 -9.37 -13.58 13.42
CA PHE A 194 -9.39 -13.01 14.77
C PHE A 194 -10.75 -13.15 15.47
N LYS A 195 -11.67 -13.94 14.93
CA LYS A 195 -13.01 -14.22 15.49
C LYS A 195 -13.85 -12.96 15.75
N GLU A 196 -13.60 -11.91 15.00
CA GLU A 196 -14.35 -10.66 15.05
C GLU A 196 -15.47 -10.65 14.02
N SER A 197 -16.51 -9.84 14.27
CA SER A 197 -17.60 -9.62 13.31
C SER A 197 -18.00 -8.15 13.34
N GLY A 198 -17.89 -7.46 12.18
CA GLY A 198 -18.31 -6.06 12.05
C GLY A 198 -19.76 -5.89 11.57
N LYS A 199 -20.38 -6.89 10.95
CA LYS A 199 -21.66 -6.73 10.22
C LYS A 199 -22.87 -6.45 11.11
N SER A 200 -22.86 -6.87 12.35
CA SER A 200 -23.94 -6.62 13.34
C SER A 200 -23.81 -5.28 14.07
N GLY A 201 -22.94 -4.37 13.60
CA GLY A 201 -22.62 -3.11 14.27
C GLY A 201 -21.51 -3.21 15.32
N ALA A 202 -21.06 -4.40 15.66
CA ALA A 202 -19.87 -4.59 16.48
C ALA A 202 -18.65 -4.03 15.74
N LYS A 203 -17.81 -3.27 16.44
CA LYS A 203 -16.57 -2.76 15.87
C LYS A 203 -15.50 -3.83 15.89
N VAL A 204 -14.65 -3.84 14.85
CA VAL A 204 -13.47 -4.69 14.79
C VAL A 204 -12.25 -3.91 15.28
N LYS A 205 -11.34 -4.61 15.95
CA LYS A 205 -10.05 -4.05 16.37
C LYS A 205 -9.02 -4.15 15.24
N ILE A 206 -9.03 -5.27 14.51
CA ILE A 206 -8.06 -5.54 13.43
C ILE A 206 -8.84 -5.87 12.16
N GLY A 207 -9.22 -4.84 11.39
CA GLY A 207 -10.05 -5.02 10.20
C GLY A 207 -9.26 -5.28 8.92
N ALA A 208 -8.15 -4.57 8.71
CA ALA A 208 -7.32 -4.63 7.52
C ALA A 208 -5.83 -4.60 7.94
N PRO A 209 -5.28 -5.70 8.49
CA PRO A 209 -3.89 -5.73 8.94
C PRO A 209 -2.91 -5.75 7.77
N HIS A 210 -1.80 -5.03 7.93
CA HIS A 210 -0.67 -5.01 7.01
C HIS A 210 0.61 -5.46 7.70
N PHE A 211 1.41 -6.27 7.01
CA PHE A 211 2.72 -6.65 7.51
C PHE A 211 3.63 -5.44 7.63
N VAL A 212 4.39 -5.38 8.72
CA VAL A 212 5.51 -4.45 8.85
C VAL A 212 6.57 -4.85 7.84
N ASP A 213 6.99 -3.91 6.99
CA ASP A 213 8.07 -4.13 6.02
C ASP A 213 9.42 -4.05 6.74
N PHE A 214 10.04 -5.20 6.94
CA PHE A 214 11.35 -5.36 7.58
C PHE A 214 12.49 -5.57 6.57
N GLY A 215 12.37 -5.04 5.38
CA GLY A 215 13.41 -5.22 4.38
C GLY A 215 13.28 -6.50 3.56
N LYS A 216 14.32 -6.80 2.80
CA LYS A 216 14.35 -7.95 1.91
C LYS A 216 14.17 -9.26 2.68
N ASN A 217 13.08 -9.98 2.38
CA ASN A 217 12.81 -11.26 3.04
C ASN A 217 12.78 -11.17 4.57
N MET A 218 12.24 -10.07 5.11
CA MET A 218 12.19 -9.79 6.57
C MET A 218 13.57 -9.77 7.28
N GLU A 219 14.64 -9.43 6.58
CA GLU A 219 16.02 -9.50 7.13
C GLU A 219 16.25 -8.66 8.40
N HIS A 220 15.39 -7.67 8.66
CA HIS A 220 15.45 -6.80 9.83
C HIS A 220 14.37 -7.11 10.88
N SER A 221 13.64 -8.22 10.76
CA SER A 221 12.71 -8.62 11.81
C SER A 221 13.47 -8.89 13.12
N PRO A 222 13.03 -8.31 14.25
CA PRO A 222 13.83 -8.38 15.50
C PRO A 222 13.93 -9.78 16.10
N ASP A 223 13.00 -10.67 15.77
CA ASP A 223 12.92 -12.03 16.33
C ASP A 223 12.50 -13.09 15.29
N GLY A 224 12.53 -12.73 13.99
CA GLY A 224 12.13 -13.60 12.90
C GLY A 224 10.63 -13.82 12.78
N LYS A 225 9.80 -13.17 13.59
CA LYS A 225 8.34 -13.17 13.45
C LYS A 225 7.90 -12.12 12.45
N ALA A 226 6.80 -12.38 11.78
CA ALA A 226 6.05 -11.37 11.04
C ALA A 226 5.19 -10.56 12.02
N TYR A 227 5.21 -9.26 11.86
CA TYR A 227 4.39 -8.32 12.63
C TYR A 227 3.36 -7.69 11.71
N LEU A 228 2.15 -7.50 12.22
CA LEU A 228 1.08 -6.84 11.48
C LEU A 228 0.53 -5.68 12.30
N VAL A 229 0.32 -4.57 11.62
CA VAL A 229 -0.43 -3.42 12.14
C VAL A 229 -1.79 -3.37 11.46
N GLY A 230 -2.84 -3.18 12.22
CA GLY A 230 -4.20 -3.06 11.72
C GLY A 230 -4.96 -1.97 12.46
N HIS A 231 -5.79 -1.22 11.74
CA HIS A 231 -6.63 -0.22 12.37
C HIS A 231 -8.00 -0.79 12.73
N GLY A 232 -8.64 -0.15 13.70
CA GLY A 232 -9.97 -0.51 14.15
C GLY A 232 -10.51 0.44 15.21
N ALA A 233 -11.53 0.01 15.91
CA ALA A 233 -12.14 0.72 17.01
C ALA A 233 -12.74 -0.23 18.03
N ALA A 234 -12.71 0.16 19.30
CA ALA A 234 -13.45 -0.50 20.37
C ALA A 234 -14.71 0.27 20.77
N ARG A 235 -14.75 1.58 20.49
CA ARG A 235 -15.85 2.47 20.79
C ARG A 235 -17.04 2.21 19.86
N PRO A 236 -18.25 1.90 20.38
CA PRO A 236 -19.41 1.54 19.54
C PRO A 236 -19.81 2.63 18.53
N GLU A 237 -19.68 3.89 18.90
CA GLU A 237 -20.05 5.06 18.11
C GLU A 237 -18.98 5.51 17.11
N ALA A 238 -17.81 4.88 17.09
CA ALA A 238 -16.72 5.23 16.16
C ALA A 238 -17.16 5.18 14.71
N ASN A 239 -16.66 6.10 13.89
CA ASN A 239 -16.73 6.01 12.44
C ASN A 239 -15.68 5.01 11.96
N LEU A 240 -16.04 3.73 11.87
CA LEU A 240 -15.11 2.69 11.47
C LEU A 240 -15.31 2.29 10.03
N SER A 241 -14.40 2.72 9.18
CA SER A 241 -14.30 2.35 7.77
C SER A 241 -12.85 2.01 7.39
N TRP A 242 -12.56 1.80 6.13
CA TRP A 242 -11.18 1.59 5.67
C TRP A 242 -10.27 2.82 5.84
N ILE A 243 -10.83 4.02 5.95
CA ILE A 243 -10.07 5.27 6.12
C ILE A 243 -10.40 6.02 7.42
N SER A 244 -11.09 5.40 8.33
CA SER A 244 -11.48 5.99 9.62
C SER A 244 -11.60 4.92 10.69
N GLY A 245 -11.19 5.26 11.89
CA GLY A 245 -11.23 4.47 13.10
C GLY A 245 -10.53 5.20 14.22
N ASP A 246 -10.29 4.53 15.33
CA ASP A 246 -9.76 5.15 16.55
C ASP A 246 -8.34 4.69 16.89
N GLN A 247 -7.97 3.47 16.48
CA GLN A 247 -6.83 2.77 17.09
C GLN A 247 -6.06 1.95 16.05
N VAL A 248 -4.74 1.89 16.23
CA VAL A 248 -3.88 0.89 15.57
C VAL A 248 -3.53 -0.17 16.59
N TYR A 249 -3.65 -1.43 16.19
CA TYR A 249 -3.24 -2.59 16.97
C TYR A 249 -2.05 -3.28 16.31
N LEU A 250 -1.24 -3.94 17.14
CA LEU A 250 -0.06 -4.68 16.71
C LEU A 250 -0.17 -6.14 17.14
N VAL A 251 0.05 -7.03 16.20
CA VAL A 251 0.10 -8.48 16.44
C VAL A 251 1.33 -9.08 15.79
N ARG A 252 1.75 -10.26 16.24
CA ARG A 252 2.86 -10.99 15.62
C ARG A 252 2.58 -12.47 15.56
N VAL A 253 3.19 -13.12 14.59
CA VAL A 253 3.07 -14.56 14.34
C VAL A 253 4.34 -15.09 13.67
N LYS A 254 4.68 -16.34 13.88
CA LYS A 254 5.69 -17.02 13.05
C LYS A 254 5.15 -17.15 11.61
N PRO A 255 5.85 -16.64 10.59
CA PRO A 255 5.36 -16.69 9.20
C PRO A 255 5.62 -18.09 8.61
N ALA A 256 4.69 -19.00 8.82
CA ALA A 256 4.70 -20.34 8.26
C ALA A 256 3.29 -20.75 7.80
N PRO A 257 3.16 -21.62 6.79
CA PRO A 257 1.85 -22.06 6.30
C PRO A 257 0.96 -22.69 7.37
N GLU A 258 1.57 -23.28 8.38
CA GLU A 258 0.89 -23.98 9.48
C GLU A 258 0.37 -23.00 10.55
N THR A 259 0.98 -21.83 10.67
CA THR A 259 0.72 -20.87 11.76
C THR A 259 -0.07 -19.65 11.32
N ILE A 260 0.10 -19.21 10.06
CA ILE A 260 -0.39 -17.90 9.59
C ILE A 260 -1.93 -17.77 9.64
N ASN A 261 -2.66 -18.87 9.55
CA ASN A 261 -4.13 -18.92 9.69
C ASN A 261 -4.59 -19.59 10.98
N ASP A 262 -3.69 -19.85 11.92
CA ASP A 262 -4.03 -20.39 13.23
C ASP A 262 -4.04 -19.27 14.27
N PHE A 263 -5.23 -18.92 14.75
CA PHE A 263 -5.41 -17.87 15.76
C PHE A 263 -4.58 -18.13 17.03
N SER A 264 -4.38 -19.38 17.42
CA SER A 264 -3.64 -19.74 18.64
C SER A 264 -2.13 -19.45 18.58
N GLU A 265 -1.59 -19.26 17.37
CA GLU A 265 -0.18 -18.94 17.12
C GLU A 265 0.12 -17.44 17.18
N TYR A 266 -0.93 -16.61 17.33
CA TYR A 266 -0.76 -15.16 17.38
C TYR A 266 -0.49 -14.67 18.80
N GLU A 267 0.41 -13.69 18.88
CA GLU A 267 0.64 -12.90 20.07
C GLU A 267 0.23 -11.44 19.80
N PHE A 268 -0.48 -10.88 20.75
CA PHE A 268 -1.08 -9.55 20.70
C PHE A 268 -0.33 -8.60 21.61
N PHE A 269 -0.03 -7.40 21.15
CA PHE A 269 0.59 -6.36 21.97
C PHE A 269 -0.36 -5.99 23.13
N ALA A 270 0.13 -6.07 24.35
CA ALA A 270 -0.65 -5.85 25.60
C ALA A 270 -0.18 -4.62 26.40
N GLY A 271 0.55 -3.69 25.75
CA GLY A 271 1.12 -2.52 26.41
C GLY A 271 2.58 -2.75 26.83
N HIS A 272 3.03 -1.99 27.81
CA HIS A 272 4.38 -2.05 28.32
C HIS A 272 4.39 -2.37 29.83
N ASP A 273 5.43 -3.01 30.28
CA ASP A 273 5.69 -3.19 31.73
C ASP A 273 6.17 -1.88 32.38
N ALA A 274 6.41 -1.92 33.69
CA ALA A 274 6.90 -0.78 34.45
C ALA A 274 8.30 -0.28 34.02
N LYS A 275 9.05 -1.08 33.27
CA LYS A 275 10.37 -0.73 32.70
C LYS A 275 10.31 -0.27 31.25
N GLY A 276 9.10 -0.23 30.67
CA GLY A 276 8.89 0.16 29.26
C GLY A 276 9.12 -0.97 28.26
N ALA A 277 9.30 -2.23 28.70
CA ALA A 277 9.40 -3.35 27.78
C ALA A 277 8.01 -3.78 27.24
N PRO A 278 7.89 -4.15 25.96
CA PRO A 278 6.62 -4.55 25.40
C PRO A 278 6.11 -5.87 25.99
N LEU A 279 4.85 -5.88 26.36
CA LEU A 279 4.14 -7.08 26.82
C LEU A 279 3.37 -7.72 25.66
N TRP A 280 3.42 -9.04 25.61
CA TRP A 280 2.72 -9.84 24.61
C TRP A 280 1.81 -10.87 25.29
N THR A 281 0.66 -11.14 24.69
CA THR A 281 -0.32 -12.09 25.20
C THR A 281 -0.94 -12.90 24.06
N SER A 282 -1.31 -14.14 24.31
CA SER A 282 -2.17 -14.94 23.42
C SER A 282 -3.66 -14.68 23.60
N ASP A 283 -4.03 -13.93 24.63
CA ASP A 283 -5.43 -13.57 24.93
C ASP A 283 -5.81 -12.29 24.19
N PHE A 284 -6.57 -12.42 23.07
CA PHE A 284 -7.02 -11.30 22.25
C PHE A 284 -7.83 -10.24 23.03
N SER A 285 -8.51 -10.63 24.11
CA SER A 285 -9.27 -9.69 24.93
C SER A 285 -8.38 -8.65 25.63
N LYS A 286 -7.10 -8.97 25.82
CA LYS A 286 -6.09 -8.13 26.48
C LYS A 286 -5.27 -7.27 25.50
N ILE A 287 -5.55 -7.35 24.22
CA ILE A 287 -4.86 -6.51 23.23
C ILE A 287 -5.02 -5.02 23.58
N ARG A 288 -3.92 -4.27 23.47
CA ARG A 288 -3.91 -2.83 23.69
C ARG A 288 -3.57 -2.09 22.40
N PRO A 289 -4.10 -0.91 22.18
CA PRO A 289 -3.72 -0.10 21.03
C PRO A 289 -2.24 0.28 21.10
N LEU A 290 -1.59 0.28 19.93
CA LEU A 290 -0.25 0.79 19.73
C LEU A 290 -0.24 2.32 19.68
N VAL A 291 -1.23 2.88 18.99
CA VAL A 291 -1.55 4.31 18.93
C VAL A 291 -3.06 4.50 18.94
N GLU A 292 -3.50 5.67 19.41
CA GLU A 292 -4.91 6.01 19.47
C GLU A 292 -5.11 7.47 19.06
N TRP A 293 -6.06 7.71 18.15
CA TRP A 293 -6.53 9.03 17.77
C TRP A 293 -7.96 8.91 17.25
N GLN A 294 -8.91 9.39 18.01
CA GLN A 294 -10.34 9.19 17.78
C GLN A 294 -10.76 9.67 16.37
N ASP A 295 -11.44 8.80 15.61
CA ASP A 295 -11.95 9.03 14.25
C ASP A 295 -10.89 9.49 13.22
N ARG A 296 -9.59 9.28 13.50
CA ARG A 296 -8.47 9.76 12.67
C ARG A 296 -7.57 8.64 12.14
N VAL A 297 -7.90 7.40 12.43
CA VAL A 297 -7.03 6.26 12.12
C VAL A 297 -7.71 5.35 11.10
N GLY A 298 -7.30 5.44 9.85
CA GLY A 298 -7.69 4.50 8.79
C GLY A 298 -6.58 3.50 8.48
N VAL A 299 -6.55 3.01 7.24
CA VAL A 299 -5.53 2.06 6.81
C VAL A 299 -4.13 2.51 7.21
N VAL A 300 -3.44 1.61 7.89
CA VAL A 300 -2.10 1.82 8.44
C VAL A 300 -1.10 0.87 7.80
N THR A 301 0.08 1.37 7.48
CA THR A 301 1.25 0.59 7.07
C THR A 301 2.44 0.98 7.91
N MET A 302 3.40 0.09 8.04
CA MET A 302 4.62 0.35 8.79
C MET A 302 5.83 -0.24 8.07
N THR A 303 6.93 0.52 8.05
CA THR A 303 8.21 0.11 7.45
C THR A 303 9.34 0.39 8.43
N TYR A 304 10.27 -0.52 8.53
CA TYR A 304 11.54 -0.30 9.22
C TYR A 304 12.56 0.30 8.27
N ASP A 305 12.95 1.53 8.53
CA ASP A 305 14.03 2.23 7.85
C ASP A 305 15.38 1.82 8.46
N ALA A 306 16.02 0.84 7.86
CA ALA A 306 17.24 0.25 8.39
C ALA A 306 18.41 1.24 8.48
N PRO A 307 18.69 2.12 7.47
CA PRO A 307 19.73 3.14 7.59
C PRO A 307 19.51 4.14 8.71
N LEU A 308 18.27 4.58 8.95
CA LEU A 308 17.94 5.47 10.08
C LEU A 308 17.73 4.74 11.40
N LYS A 309 17.55 3.42 11.36
CA LYS A 309 17.15 2.58 12.51
C LYS A 309 15.86 3.09 13.16
N LYS A 310 14.87 3.43 12.32
CA LYS A 310 13.58 3.96 12.75
C LYS A 310 12.43 3.18 12.12
N TYR A 311 11.33 3.13 12.83
CA TYR A 311 10.06 2.69 12.29
C TYR A 311 9.30 3.91 11.76
N LEU A 312 8.77 3.79 10.54
CA LEU A 312 7.92 4.80 9.92
C LEU A 312 6.53 4.19 9.74
N MET A 313 5.52 4.85 10.26
CA MET A 313 4.12 4.42 10.16
C MET A 313 3.35 5.45 9.33
N CYS A 314 2.77 5.01 8.21
CA CYS A 314 1.88 5.82 7.39
C CYS A 314 0.44 5.48 7.74
N ILE A 315 -0.39 6.49 8.00
CA ILE A 315 -1.80 6.33 8.32
C ILE A 315 -2.61 7.23 7.40
N THR A 316 -3.60 6.63 6.72
CA THR A 316 -4.60 7.37 5.96
C THR A 316 -5.74 7.77 6.89
N ASP A 317 -6.19 9.01 6.80
CA ASP A 317 -7.31 9.57 7.55
C ASP A 317 -8.28 10.25 6.58
N GLY A 318 -9.57 9.99 6.70
CA GLY A 318 -10.56 10.66 5.88
C GLY A 318 -11.98 10.20 6.17
N TRP A 319 -12.91 11.18 6.15
CA TRP A 319 -14.34 10.94 6.24
C TRP A 319 -15.11 12.13 5.68
N PRO A 320 -16.15 11.94 4.88
CA PRO A 320 -16.63 10.66 4.33
C PRO A 320 -15.67 10.08 3.28
N THR A 321 -15.79 8.79 2.97
CA THR A 321 -14.92 8.04 2.06
C THR A 321 -14.73 8.70 0.68
N VAL A 322 -15.77 9.36 0.16
CA VAL A 322 -15.72 10.06 -1.13
C VAL A 322 -15.12 11.48 -1.03
N GLY A 323 -14.75 11.94 0.15
CA GLY A 323 -14.11 13.23 0.38
C GLY A 323 -12.61 13.21 0.17
N PRO A 324 -11.94 14.38 0.31
CA PRO A 324 -10.48 14.44 0.38
C PRO A 324 -9.95 13.67 1.59
N MET A 325 -8.75 13.11 1.45
CA MET A 325 -8.11 12.29 2.47
C MET A 325 -6.82 12.93 2.97
N ASN A 326 -6.47 12.62 4.20
CA ASN A 326 -5.21 13.04 4.79
C ASN A 326 -4.27 11.83 4.91
N THR A 327 -2.99 12.09 4.95
CA THR A 327 -1.99 11.10 5.32
C THR A 327 -1.08 11.69 6.37
N PHE A 328 -0.79 10.97 7.42
CA PHE A 328 0.24 11.39 8.36
C PHE A 328 1.28 10.29 8.59
N ILE A 329 2.49 10.73 8.88
CA ILE A 329 3.62 9.85 9.11
C ILE A 329 4.07 10.03 10.55
N LEU A 330 4.12 8.91 11.27
CA LEU A 330 4.71 8.80 12.59
C LEU A 330 6.06 8.11 12.50
N GLU A 331 6.98 8.44 13.42
CA GLU A 331 8.24 7.75 13.59
C GLU A 331 8.44 7.27 15.02
N SER A 332 9.24 6.21 15.19
CA SER A 332 9.70 5.74 16.49
C SER A 332 11.04 5.01 16.36
N ASP A 333 11.84 5.04 17.42
CA ASP A 333 13.09 4.24 17.53
C ASP A 333 12.79 2.76 17.85
N THR A 334 11.59 2.45 18.32
CA THR A 334 11.18 1.08 18.64
C THR A 334 9.83 0.72 17.99
N LEU A 335 9.64 -0.54 17.70
CA LEU A 335 8.42 -1.06 17.08
C LEU A 335 7.14 -0.71 17.85
N THR A 336 7.24 -0.58 19.16
CA THR A 336 6.10 -0.34 20.05
C THR A 336 6.00 1.10 20.58
N GLY A 337 6.77 2.04 19.99
CA GLY A 337 6.73 3.44 20.38
C GLY A 337 7.73 3.81 21.50
N PRO A 338 7.72 5.03 21.99
CA PRO A 338 6.70 6.06 21.75
C PRO A 338 6.73 6.60 20.30
N TRP A 339 5.53 6.82 19.75
CA TRP A 339 5.35 7.33 18.40
C TRP A 339 5.28 8.86 18.40
N ARG A 340 5.93 9.49 17.42
CA ARG A 340 5.97 10.94 17.23
C ARG A 340 5.57 11.31 15.81
N ILE A 341 4.88 12.44 15.67
CA ILE A 341 4.45 12.89 14.35
C ILE A 341 5.58 13.62 13.63
N VAL A 342 5.86 13.17 12.39
CA VAL A 342 6.79 13.81 11.45
C VAL A 342 6.05 14.86 10.62
N VAL A 343 4.91 14.47 10.03
CA VAL A 343 4.13 15.32 9.14
C VAL A 343 2.66 14.91 9.16
N PHE A 344 1.78 15.89 9.06
CA PHE A 344 0.37 15.70 8.72
C PHE A 344 0.11 16.36 7.36
N MET A 345 -0.12 15.52 6.36
CA MET A 345 -0.36 15.92 4.97
C MET A 345 -1.86 16.03 4.73
N LYS A 346 -2.41 17.23 4.97
CA LYS A 346 -3.82 17.51 4.69
C LYS A 346 -4.05 17.39 3.18
N TYR A 347 -5.06 16.62 2.81
CA TYR A 347 -5.47 16.39 1.42
C TYR A 347 -4.33 15.92 0.50
N PHE A 348 -3.47 15.06 1.03
CA PHE A 348 -2.37 14.45 0.25
C PHE A 348 -2.92 13.72 -0.97
N GLY A 349 -2.40 14.07 -2.16
CA GLY A 349 -2.91 13.56 -3.44
C GLY A 349 -4.37 13.93 -3.69
N GLU A 350 -4.92 14.93 -2.96
CA GLU A 350 -6.33 15.25 -2.76
C GLU A 350 -7.10 14.10 -2.11
N GLN A 351 -7.05 12.92 -2.67
CA GLN A 351 -7.65 11.70 -2.16
C GLN A 351 -6.62 10.56 -2.25
N GLY A 352 -5.44 10.75 -1.64
CA GLY A 352 -4.39 9.75 -1.57
C GLY A 352 -4.65 8.73 -0.47
N TYR A 353 -4.49 7.44 -0.77
CA TYR A 353 -4.79 6.35 0.14
C TYR A 353 -3.87 5.15 -0.06
N PHE A 354 -3.90 4.21 0.91
CA PHE A 354 -3.04 3.03 0.97
C PHE A 354 -1.55 3.36 0.96
N VAL A 355 -1.22 4.51 1.56
CA VAL A 355 0.15 5.04 1.55
C VAL A 355 1.07 4.11 2.33
N ASN A 356 2.15 3.70 1.68
CA ASN A 356 3.19 2.88 2.27
C ASN A 356 4.57 3.29 1.74
N ILE A 357 5.63 2.87 2.41
CA ILE A 357 7.02 3.12 2.04
C ILE A 357 7.69 1.77 1.79
N PRO A 358 7.79 1.31 0.54
CA PRO A 358 8.49 0.05 0.26
C PRO A 358 9.97 0.16 0.64
N SER A 359 10.43 -0.70 1.53
CA SER A 359 11.80 -0.69 2.04
C SER A 359 12.86 -0.80 0.95
N LYS A 360 12.55 -1.49 -0.14
CA LYS A 360 13.42 -1.61 -1.33
C LYS A 360 13.81 -0.24 -1.91
N PHE A 361 12.96 0.75 -1.75
CA PHE A 361 13.14 2.09 -2.32
C PHE A 361 13.57 3.13 -1.29
N ILE A 362 14.07 2.70 -0.15
CA ILE A 362 14.77 3.55 0.81
C ILE A 362 16.23 3.67 0.38
N GLY A 363 16.69 4.89 0.19
CA GLY A 363 18.07 5.15 -0.18
C GLY A 363 19.05 4.87 0.97
N PRO A 364 20.36 4.75 0.68
CA PRO A 364 21.37 4.42 1.68
C PRO A 364 21.54 5.50 2.76
N ASP A 365 21.02 6.71 2.53
CA ASP A 365 20.98 7.79 3.52
C ASP A 365 19.80 7.67 4.50
N GLY A 366 18.90 6.72 4.28
CA GLY A 366 17.64 6.51 5.01
C GLY A 366 16.64 7.66 4.88
N ARG A 367 17.01 8.74 4.24
CA ARG A 367 16.17 9.94 4.15
C ARG A 367 15.48 10.10 2.81
N THR A 368 16.11 9.63 1.74
CA THR A 368 15.49 9.61 0.41
C THR A 368 14.75 8.30 0.26
N ALA A 369 13.46 8.37 0.01
CA ALA A 369 12.61 7.20 -0.12
C ALA A 369 11.43 7.48 -1.06
N TRP A 370 10.57 6.50 -1.27
CA TRP A 370 9.42 6.60 -2.16
C TRP A 370 8.14 6.23 -1.43
N LEU A 371 7.11 7.08 -1.54
CA LEU A 371 5.75 6.71 -1.19
C LEU A 371 5.16 5.88 -2.34
N CYS A 372 4.51 4.77 -1.97
CA CYS A 372 3.64 3.99 -2.84
C CYS A 372 2.20 4.19 -2.38
N TYR A 373 1.29 4.57 -3.30
CA TYR A 373 -0.10 4.87 -2.97
C TYR A 373 -0.99 4.87 -4.21
N SER A 374 -2.29 4.99 -4.02
CA SER A 374 -3.26 5.32 -5.06
C SER A 374 -4.01 6.60 -4.69
N ALA A 375 -4.63 7.28 -5.66
CA ALA A 375 -5.35 8.51 -5.38
C ALA A 375 -6.56 8.72 -6.29
N ASN A 376 -7.49 9.58 -5.87
CA ASN A 376 -8.55 10.16 -6.72
C ASN A 376 -9.46 9.13 -7.40
N PHE A 377 -9.79 8.02 -6.68
CA PHE A 377 -10.65 6.97 -7.22
C PHE A 377 -12.07 7.48 -7.57
N THR A 378 -12.53 8.56 -6.94
CA THR A 378 -13.87 9.11 -7.18
C THR A 378 -13.96 10.05 -8.37
N ASN A 379 -12.84 10.41 -9.02
CA ASN A 379 -12.84 11.37 -10.14
C ASN A 379 -13.74 10.99 -11.32
N GLY A 380 -14.06 9.72 -11.49
CA GLY A 380 -15.02 9.24 -12.48
C GLY A 380 -16.49 9.26 -12.05
N TRP A 381 -16.78 9.42 -10.74
CA TRP A 381 -18.10 9.16 -10.15
C TRP A 381 -18.77 10.40 -9.58
N ILE A 382 -17.99 11.37 -9.06
CA ILE A 382 -18.51 12.60 -8.45
C ILE A 382 -18.34 13.78 -9.39
N ARG A 383 -19.14 14.83 -9.18
CA ARG A 383 -19.08 16.06 -9.99
C ARG A 383 -17.78 16.85 -9.77
N THR A 384 -17.29 16.88 -8.53
CA THR A 384 -16.02 17.51 -8.19
C THR A 384 -14.90 16.57 -8.59
N ARG A 385 -13.95 17.07 -9.38
CA ARG A 385 -12.73 16.35 -9.70
C ARG A 385 -11.62 16.90 -8.81
N TYR A 386 -10.84 15.99 -8.25
CA TYR A 386 -9.67 16.35 -7.49
C TYR A 386 -8.50 16.64 -8.43
N GLU A 387 -7.73 17.65 -8.08
CA GLU A 387 -6.46 17.95 -8.73
C GLU A 387 -5.36 17.04 -8.18
N SER A 388 -4.20 17.03 -8.84
CA SER A 388 -3.08 16.21 -8.42
C SER A 388 -2.11 17.05 -7.59
N ASP A 389 -2.11 16.88 -6.27
CA ASP A 389 -1.12 17.47 -5.37
C ASP A 389 -0.63 16.43 -4.32
N PRO A 390 0.60 15.93 -4.41
CA PRO A 390 1.64 16.32 -5.39
C PRO A 390 1.32 15.85 -6.82
N PRO A 391 1.96 16.45 -7.85
CA PRO A 391 1.80 16.02 -9.24
C PRO A 391 2.02 14.52 -9.41
N GLY A 392 1.23 13.86 -10.26
CA GLY A 392 1.26 12.41 -10.45
C GLY A 392 0.30 11.63 -9.55
N SER A 393 -0.38 12.29 -8.60
CA SER A 393 -1.40 11.62 -7.77
C SER A 393 -2.66 11.34 -8.59
N ARG A 394 -2.89 10.08 -8.92
CA ARG A 394 -4.07 9.63 -9.67
C ARG A 394 -4.45 8.20 -9.30
N TYR A 395 -5.53 7.70 -9.89
CA TYR A 395 -5.94 6.30 -9.73
C TYR A 395 -4.97 5.39 -10.48
N ALA A 396 -3.94 4.92 -9.78
CA ALA A 396 -2.86 4.09 -10.31
C ALA A 396 -1.98 3.55 -9.17
N LEU A 397 -0.99 2.72 -9.51
CA LEU A 397 0.20 2.56 -8.68
C LEU A 397 1.03 3.83 -8.81
N CYS A 398 0.90 4.75 -7.85
CA CYS A 398 1.67 5.97 -7.79
C CYS A 398 2.93 5.78 -6.94
N LEU A 399 4.07 6.19 -7.49
CA LEU A 399 5.34 6.29 -6.78
C LEU A 399 5.80 7.74 -6.75
N GLN A 400 6.09 8.26 -5.55
CA GLN A 400 6.47 9.64 -5.32
C GLN A 400 7.74 9.69 -4.49
N GLU A 401 8.83 10.23 -5.04
CA GLU A 401 10.07 10.40 -4.28
C GLU A 401 9.93 11.52 -3.24
N PHE A 402 10.32 11.22 -2.02
CA PHE A 402 10.38 12.21 -0.94
C PHE A 402 11.69 12.12 -0.17
N LYS A 403 11.96 13.15 0.61
CA LYS A 403 13.10 13.22 1.52
C LYS A 403 12.65 13.58 2.92
N LEU A 404 13.08 12.81 3.90
CA LEU A 404 12.95 13.15 5.32
C LEU A 404 13.93 14.29 5.66
N ILE A 405 13.39 15.37 6.22
CA ILE A 405 14.16 16.54 6.63
C ILE A 405 14.47 16.44 8.12
N ARG A 406 15.74 16.45 8.48
CA ARG A 406 16.17 16.43 9.89
C ARG A 406 15.78 17.72 10.60
N SER A 407 15.49 17.61 11.88
CA SER A 407 15.34 18.76 12.79
C SER A 407 16.71 19.46 12.97
N ALA A 408 16.70 20.77 13.13
CA ALA A 408 17.91 21.53 13.43
C ALA A 408 18.39 21.17 14.86
N GLY A 409 19.26 20.20 14.99
CA GLY A 409 19.74 19.65 16.26
C GLY A 409 19.49 18.15 16.45
N GLY A 410 18.85 17.49 15.50
CA GLY A 410 18.73 16.03 15.45
C GLY A 410 20.11 15.37 15.23
N LYS A 411 20.38 14.29 15.97
CA LYS A 411 21.62 13.51 15.87
C LYS A 411 21.74 12.76 14.54
#